data_f23ba4127ea9823f847a0a0c70371d93
#
_entry.id   f23ba4127ea9823f847a0a0c70371d93
#
_cell.length_a   1.000
_cell.length_b   1.000
_cell.length_c   1.000
_cell.angle_alpha   90.00
_cell.angle_beta   90.00
_cell.angle_gamma   90.00
#
_symmetry.space_group_name_H-M   'P 1'
#
loop_
_entity.id
_entity.type
_entity.pdbx_description
1 polymer ?
#
loop_
_entity_poly.entity_id
_entity_poly.type
_entity_poly.pdbx_seq_one_letter_code
_entity_poly.pdbx_strand_id
1 'polypeptide(L)'
;IYGKAAFSLLNKSGMYKELEPKLSMLSTVPQVFSYLLTGDLDAGFVNLAVVSQQSDAVGGWMEVKDGYDPLFLVAGVVKGHENDPDVQAFVNFLGTDEAKAVYAKHGLR
;
A
#
# COMPACT_ATOMS: atom_id res chain seq x y z
N ILE A 1 -5.28 -4.72 -3.32
CA ILE A 1 -3.92 -4.69 -3.88
C ILE A 1 -2.87 -5.03 -2.81
N TYR A 2 -2.93 -4.42 -1.63
CA TYR A 2 -2.00 -4.68 -0.52
C TYR A 2 -2.16 -6.09 0.07
N GLY A 3 -3.37 -6.64 0.09
CA GLY A 3 -3.60 -8.03 0.47
C GLY A 3 -2.89 -9.05 -0.42
N LYS A 4 -2.76 -8.75 -1.71
CA LYS A 4 -1.97 -9.60 -2.63
C LYS A 4 -0.48 -9.56 -2.28
N ALA A 5 0.07 -8.40 -1.91
CA ALA A 5 1.45 -8.29 -1.47
C ALA A 5 1.70 -9.08 -0.17
N ALA A 6 0.82 -8.94 0.81
CA ALA A 6 0.89 -9.69 2.07
C ALA A 6 0.81 -11.21 1.82
N PHE A 7 -0.11 -11.66 0.98
CA PHE A 7 -0.24 -13.06 0.60
C PHE A 7 1.02 -13.58 -0.12
N SER A 8 1.57 -12.80 -1.06
CA SER A 8 2.82 -13.13 -1.75
C SER A 8 3.99 -13.29 -0.77
N LEU A 9 4.13 -12.37 0.18
CA LEU A 9 5.14 -12.44 1.24
C LEU A 9 5.01 -13.70 2.08
N LEU A 10 3.81 -13.97 2.59
CA LEU A 10 3.57 -15.14 3.45
C LEU A 10 3.83 -16.46 2.72
N ASN A 11 3.48 -16.54 1.44
CA ASN A 11 3.77 -17.73 0.64
C ASN A 11 5.27 -17.89 0.38
N LYS A 12 5.95 -16.83 -0.05
CA LYS A 12 7.39 -16.88 -0.34
C LYS A 12 8.23 -17.16 0.90
N SER A 13 7.80 -16.68 2.06
CA SER A 13 8.46 -16.98 3.33
C SER A 13 8.15 -18.38 3.88
N GLY A 14 7.21 -19.11 3.26
CA GLY A 14 6.73 -20.42 3.74
C GLY A 14 5.82 -20.38 4.96
N MET A 15 5.47 -19.21 5.47
CA MET A 15 4.67 -19.02 6.69
C MET A 15 3.16 -19.15 6.45
N TYR A 16 2.71 -19.07 5.20
CA TYR A 16 1.28 -19.00 4.89
C TYR A 16 0.47 -20.16 5.50
N LYS A 17 0.92 -21.39 5.32
CA LYS A 17 0.20 -22.59 5.82
C LYS A 17 0.02 -22.63 7.33
N GLU A 18 1.02 -22.15 8.06
CA GLU A 18 0.96 -22.08 9.52
C GLU A 18 0.02 -20.97 10.00
N LEU A 19 0.03 -19.84 9.32
CA LEU A 19 -0.73 -18.66 9.70
C LEU A 19 -2.16 -18.65 9.14
N GLU A 20 -2.45 -19.42 8.09
CA GLU A 20 -3.75 -19.43 7.42
C GLU A 20 -4.95 -19.55 8.38
N PRO A 21 -4.94 -20.43 9.41
CA PRO A 21 -6.05 -20.53 10.35
C PRO A 21 -6.25 -19.28 11.23
N LYS A 22 -5.25 -18.40 11.30
CA LYS A 22 -5.25 -17.18 12.12
C LYS A 22 -5.44 -15.92 11.28
N LEU A 23 -5.52 -16.04 9.94
CA LEU A 23 -5.63 -14.91 9.05
C LEU A 23 -7.06 -14.39 8.97
N SER A 24 -7.23 -13.10 9.19
CA SER A 24 -8.47 -12.35 8.93
C SER A 24 -8.32 -11.53 7.67
N MET A 25 -9.11 -11.86 6.63
CA MET A 25 -9.13 -11.14 5.36
C MET A 25 -10.14 -10.00 5.42
N LEU A 26 -9.69 -8.76 5.39
CA LEU A 26 -10.53 -7.59 5.45
C LEU A 26 -10.60 -6.88 4.09
N SER A 27 -11.67 -6.13 3.86
CA SER A 27 -11.95 -5.54 2.54
C SER A 27 -11.05 -4.35 2.22
N THR A 28 -10.62 -3.59 3.23
CA THR A 28 -9.84 -2.36 3.04
C THR A 28 -8.72 -2.22 4.06
N VAL A 29 -7.67 -1.47 3.69
CA VAL A 29 -6.56 -1.16 4.61
C VAL A 29 -7.00 -0.33 5.83
N PRO A 30 -7.86 0.69 5.69
CA PRO A 30 -8.40 1.41 6.85
C PRO A 30 -9.12 0.50 7.85
N GLN A 31 -9.80 -0.53 7.37
CA GLN A 31 -10.47 -1.51 8.22
C GLN A 31 -9.47 -2.36 9.01
N VAL A 32 -8.37 -2.81 8.36
CA VAL A 32 -7.27 -3.50 9.06
C VAL A 32 -6.71 -2.61 10.15
N PHE A 33 -6.41 -1.35 9.84
CA PHE A 33 -5.84 -0.41 10.79
C PHE A 33 -6.80 -0.13 11.97
N SER A 34 -8.09 0.03 11.70
CA SER A 34 -9.11 0.20 12.75
C SER A 34 -9.13 -0.99 13.72
N TYR A 35 -9.06 -2.21 13.22
CA TYR A 35 -9.07 -3.41 14.07
C TYR A 35 -7.77 -3.60 14.87
N LEU A 36 -6.65 -3.10 14.36
CA LEU A 36 -5.41 -3.01 15.16
C LEU A 36 -5.59 -2.05 16.33
N LEU A 37 -6.23 -0.88 16.11
CA LEU A 37 -6.47 0.11 17.16
C LEU A 37 -7.44 -0.37 18.24
N THR A 38 -8.44 -1.16 17.87
CA THR A 38 -9.41 -1.72 18.83
C THR A 38 -8.90 -2.97 19.55
N GLY A 39 -7.78 -3.55 19.09
CA GLY A 39 -7.23 -4.78 19.66
C GLY A 39 -7.91 -6.06 19.16
N ASP A 40 -8.73 -5.97 18.12
CA ASP A 40 -9.35 -7.14 17.48
C ASP A 40 -8.35 -7.96 16.65
N LEU A 41 -7.23 -7.35 16.28
CA LEU A 41 -6.10 -7.98 15.61
C LEU A 41 -4.81 -7.71 16.39
N ASP A 42 -3.96 -8.73 16.51
CA ASP A 42 -2.64 -8.63 17.14
C ASP A 42 -1.60 -8.00 16.21
N ALA A 43 -1.72 -8.24 14.90
CA ALA A 43 -0.85 -7.71 13.86
C ALA A 43 -1.62 -7.58 12.53
N GLY A 44 -1.17 -6.72 11.64
CA GLY A 44 -1.81 -6.53 10.34
C GLY A 44 -0.87 -5.94 9.30
N PHE A 45 -1.13 -6.26 8.04
CA PHE A 45 -0.48 -5.64 6.91
C PHE A 45 -1.25 -4.39 6.47
N VAL A 46 -0.58 -3.27 6.46
CA VAL A 46 -1.13 -1.98 6.05
C VAL A 46 -0.17 -1.29 5.09
N ASN A 47 -0.61 -0.28 4.38
CA ASN A 47 0.28 0.50 3.54
C ASN A 47 1.08 1.50 4.39
N LEU A 48 2.28 1.82 3.93
CA LEU A 48 3.21 2.70 4.63
C LEU A 48 2.60 4.09 4.90
N ALA A 49 1.79 4.61 3.99
CA ALA A 49 1.16 5.92 4.15
C ALA A 49 0.25 6.01 5.38
N VAL A 50 -0.51 4.96 5.68
CA VAL A 50 -1.40 4.94 6.85
C VAL A 50 -0.59 4.90 8.14
N VAL A 51 0.37 3.99 8.25
CA VAL A 51 1.12 3.82 9.50
C VAL A 51 2.07 4.97 9.77
N SER A 52 2.68 5.57 8.74
CA SER A 52 3.58 6.70 8.94
C SER A 52 2.88 7.98 9.42
N GLN A 53 1.59 8.13 9.08
CA GLN A 53 0.78 9.26 9.56
C GLN A 53 0.23 9.05 10.98
N GLN A 54 0.16 7.83 11.46
CA GLN A 54 -0.44 7.45 12.74
C GLN A 54 0.46 6.47 13.53
N SER A 55 1.76 6.67 13.44
CA SER A 55 2.76 5.77 14.06
C SER A 55 2.59 5.63 15.57
N ASP A 56 2.15 6.69 16.25
CA ASP A 56 1.96 6.70 17.70
C ASP A 56 0.72 5.94 18.17
N ALA A 57 -0.18 5.59 17.23
CA ALA A 57 -1.42 4.86 17.54
C ALA A 57 -1.21 3.34 17.62
N VAL A 58 -0.05 2.83 17.20
CA VAL A 58 0.30 1.39 17.21
C VAL A 58 1.53 1.15 18.08
N GLY A 59 1.63 -0.04 18.66
CA GLY A 59 2.75 -0.41 19.52
C GLY A 59 4.11 -0.51 18.81
N GLY A 60 4.10 -0.70 17.51
CA GLY A 60 5.28 -0.70 16.65
C GLY A 60 4.92 -1.10 15.22
N TRP A 61 5.81 -0.79 14.29
CA TRP A 61 5.68 -1.20 12.90
C TRP A 61 7.04 -1.35 12.23
N MET A 62 7.08 -2.09 11.16
CA MET A 62 8.27 -2.23 10.33
C MET A 62 7.91 -2.20 8.85
N GLU A 63 8.75 -1.59 8.05
CA GLU A 63 8.60 -1.60 6.60
C GLU A 63 9.09 -2.93 6.03
N VAL A 64 8.23 -3.60 5.26
CA VAL A 64 8.61 -4.77 4.46
C VAL A 64 9.08 -4.27 3.10
N LYS A 65 10.39 -4.32 2.85
CA LYS A 65 11.01 -3.76 1.65
C LYS A 65 11.09 -4.73 0.48
N ASP A 66 11.08 -6.02 0.76
CA ASP A 66 11.21 -7.09 -0.23
C ASP A 66 10.45 -8.35 0.20
N GLY A 67 10.60 -9.44 -0.54
CA GLY A 67 9.96 -10.72 -0.24
C GLY A 67 8.53 -10.85 -0.76
N TYR A 68 7.99 -9.84 -1.43
CA TYR A 68 6.67 -9.86 -2.06
C TYR A 68 6.73 -9.42 -3.53
N ASP A 69 5.65 -9.67 -4.27
CA ASP A 69 5.57 -9.23 -5.65
C ASP A 69 5.39 -7.70 -5.73
N PRO A 70 6.09 -7.00 -6.62
CA PRO A 70 6.00 -5.55 -6.73
C PRO A 70 4.56 -5.08 -6.97
N LEU A 71 4.19 -4.01 -6.29
CA LEU A 71 2.93 -3.31 -6.51
C LEU A 71 3.17 -2.09 -7.40
N PHE A 72 2.44 -2.03 -8.52
CA PHE A 72 2.50 -0.88 -9.41
C PHE A 72 1.22 -0.05 -9.27
N LEU A 73 1.38 1.23 -8.98
CA LEU A 73 0.33 2.21 -9.15
C LEU A 73 0.45 2.82 -10.54
N VAL A 74 -0.65 2.85 -11.26
CA VAL A 74 -0.70 3.39 -12.62
C VAL A 74 -1.77 4.46 -12.72
N ALA A 75 -1.50 5.50 -13.49
CA ALA A 75 -2.50 6.46 -13.91
C ALA A 75 -2.90 6.14 -15.36
N GLY A 76 -4.18 6.26 -15.67
CA GLY A 76 -4.71 6.07 -17.03
C GLY A 76 -5.36 7.35 -17.52
N VAL A 77 -5.19 7.65 -18.81
CA VAL A 77 -5.93 8.70 -19.50
C VAL A 77 -7.22 8.10 -20.04
N VAL A 78 -8.34 8.80 -19.85
CA VAL A 78 -9.63 8.37 -20.38
C VAL A 78 -9.59 8.48 -21.91
N LYS A 79 -10.06 7.42 -22.59
CA LYS A 79 -10.10 7.36 -24.05
C LYS A 79 -10.81 8.57 -24.65
N GLY A 80 -10.18 9.20 -25.63
CA GLY A 80 -10.65 10.41 -26.28
C GLY A 80 -10.08 11.71 -25.69
N HIS A 81 -9.36 11.63 -24.58
CA HIS A 81 -8.71 12.79 -23.93
C HIS A 81 -7.17 12.74 -24.02
N GLU A 82 -6.63 11.86 -24.85
CA GLU A 82 -5.18 11.66 -25.00
C GLU A 82 -4.46 12.92 -25.49
N ASN A 83 -5.15 13.74 -26.29
CA ASN A 83 -4.62 14.97 -26.87
C ASN A 83 -5.08 16.25 -26.16
N ASP A 84 -5.78 16.12 -25.04
CA ASP A 84 -6.18 17.26 -24.22
C ASP A 84 -4.92 17.88 -23.56
N PRO A 85 -4.64 19.18 -23.80
CA PRO A 85 -3.44 19.82 -23.28
C PRO A 85 -3.32 19.81 -21.76
N ASP A 86 -4.44 19.93 -21.03
CA ASP A 86 -4.46 19.92 -19.56
C ASP A 86 -4.18 18.52 -19.03
N VAL A 87 -4.72 17.50 -19.68
CA VAL A 87 -4.43 16.09 -19.34
C VAL A 87 -2.97 15.77 -19.58
N GLN A 88 -2.42 16.18 -20.74
CA GLN A 88 -1.00 15.98 -21.04
C GLN A 88 -0.09 16.72 -20.07
N ALA A 89 -0.43 17.95 -19.70
CA ALA A 89 0.34 18.72 -18.72
C ALA A 89 0.37 18.00 -17.36
N PHE A 90 -0.75 17.47 -16.90
CA PHE A 90 -0.82 16.70 -15.66
C PHE A 90 -0.02 15.39 -15.74
N VAL A 91 -0.16 14.62 -16.81
CA VAL A 91 0.62 13.38 -17.01
C VAL A 91 2.12 13.66 -17.00
N ASN A 92 2.54 14.71 -17.69
CA ASN A 92 3.96 15.12 -17.70
C ASN A 92 4.44 15.54 -16.30
N PHE A 93 3.61 16.28 -15.54
CA PHE A 93 3.91 16.66 -14.16
C PHE A 93 4.16 15.42 -13.27
N LEU A 94 3.39 14.35 -13.43
CA LEU A 94 3.57 13.12 -12.65
C LEU A 94 4.97 12.48 -12.79
N GLY A 95 5.69 12.77 -13.89
CA GLY A 95 7.06 12.30 -14.12
C GLY A 95 8.15 13.22 -13.56
N THR A 96 7.80 14.40 -13.02
CA THR A 96 8.77 15.37 -12.51
C THR A 96 9.36 14.97 -11.16
N ASP A 97 10.51 15.54 -10.81
CA ASP A 97 11.15 15.32 -9.51
C ASP A 97 10.31 15.91 -8.37
N GLU A 98 9.56 16.97 -8.62
CA GLU A 98 8.61 17.52 -7.66
C GLU A 98 7.50 16.52 -7.32
N ALA A 99 6.89 15.91 -8.34
CA ALA A 99 5.87 14.86 -8.13
C ALA A 99 6.45 13.64 -7.42
N LYS A 100 7.67 13.21 -7.79
CA LYS A 100 8.38 12.10 -7.13
C LYS A 100 8.65 12.37 -5.66
N ALA A 101 9.00 13.60 -5.29
CA ALA A 101 9.17 14.00 -3.89
C ALA A 101 7.86 13.89 -3.09
N VAL A 102 6.72 14.22 -3.71
CA VAL A 102 5.40 14.02 -3.12
C VAL A 102 5.11 12.54 -2.93
N TYR A 103 5.37 11.70 -3.96
CA TYR A 103 5.18 10.25 -3.84
C TYR A 103 5.99 9.66 -2.69
N ALA A 104 7.27 10.01 -2.60
CA ALA A 104 8.15 9.52 -1.54
C ALA A 104 7.64 9.91 -0.14
N LYS A 105 7.14 11.14 0.02
CA LYS A 105 6.54 11.63 1.27
C LYS A 105 5.33 10.79 1.70
N HIS A 106 4.61 10.22 0.74
CA HIS A 106 3.44 9.38 0.99
C HIS A 106 3.73 7.87 0.89
N GLY A 107 5.01 7.47 0.94
CA GLY A 107 5.41 6.07 0.94
C GLY A 107 5.30 5.38 -0.43
N LEU A 108 5.19 6.13 -1.51
CA LEU A 108 5.22 5.63 -2.89
C LEU A 108 6.64 5.75 -3.45
N ARG A 109 7.05 4.75 -4.22
CA ARG A 109 8.39 4.69 -4.82
C ARG A 109 8.33 4.39 -6.30
#